data_edc7aa4b7af2214709f547c8094b3368
#
_entry.id   edc7aa4b7af2214709f547c8094b3368
#
_cell.length_a   1.000
_cell.length_b   1.000
_cell.length_c   1.000
_cell.angle_alpha   90.00
_cell.angle_beta   90.00
_cell.angle_gamma   90.00
#
_symmetry.space_group_name_H-M   'P 1'
#
loop_
_entity.id
_entity.type
_entity.pdbx_description
1 polymer ?
#
loop_
_entity_poly.entity_id
_entity_poly.type
_entity_poly.pdbx_seq_one_letter_code
_entity_poly.pdbx_strand_id
1 'polypeptide(L)'
;MGCGAIPETQAQKFFTEINQSVDKETPTFINHNDLSEQVALKISITNIEKNSEYKIESFSIIDGLTQSLNLMETCNIDNKTKTAILKTSILMRYYFEKEQKIKFIINKSGSNTKELKFVTTLGCVMGSRNTTLIKEIPESDGEIINICGEKINDSEEILIIDFKLKTKHSNIINYSDTKNKLIYNISDESNRPIYNSESLNDNGTWNIVKIPSGLLNKGIILKFLNYNRKVILQINTTIPQLIDKQQFILKLGLARTVTCISNSKVAKDYTFVDYLKAGVQIGLNIAIDFTASNRDPNDPKSLHYIAGLEPNQYERAIYSCGNIMAYYDYDQLFPCYGFGAKMGDKPCPLFNLNFQYNPNIHTINNIIKEYHNALSTVKLWGPTQFGPIIKATCDMIKEENNFRKYQVLMILTDGMIDDMDYTIDQLVEGSFLPLSIIIIGVGKADFSMMTELDSDEKTLVDSNKRKSVRDLVQFVPFLKYEANPEKLAQEVLAEIPRQIIQFYQQNDLDPMKISTQ
;
A
#
# COMPACT_ATOMS: atom_id res chain seq x y z
N MET A 1 20.15 -23.40 -6.67
CA MET A 1 21.42 -22.81 -6.24
C MET A 1 21.09 -21.58 -5.47
N GLY A 2 21.57 -21.49 -4.23
CA GLY A 2 21.03 -20.73 -3.13
C GLY A 2 20.91 -19.23 -3.32
N CYS A 3 19.79 -18.70 -2.84
CA CYS A 3 19.65 -17.32 -2.42
C CYS A 3 20.61 -17.09 -1.26
N GLY A 4 21.62 -16.24 -1.45
CA GLY A 4 22.53 -15.84 -0.38
C GLY A 4 21.73 -15.10 0.70
N ALA A 5 21.67 -15.67 1.89
CA ALA A 5 21.15 -15.00 3.07
C ALA A 5 22.04 -13.79 3.38
N ILE A 6 21.42 -12.64 3.62
CA ILE A 6 22.11 -11.46 4.15
C ILE A 6 22.66 -11.84 5.54
N PRO A 7 23.89 -11.44 5.89
CA PRO A 7 24.45 -11.76 7.20
C PRO A 7 23.54 -11.27 8.33
N GLU A 8 23.24 -12.13 9.30
CA GLU A 8 22.38 -11.89 10.47
C GLU A 8 22.60 -10.52 11.16
N THR A 9 23.83 -10.00 11.10
CA THR A 9 24.24 -8.74 11.73
C THR A 9 23.67 -7.47 11.08
N GLN A 10 23.41 -7.47 9.76
CA GLN A 10 22.84 -6.28 9.08
C GLN A 10 21.32 -6.17 9.30
N ALA A 11 20.65 -7.30 9.33
CA ALA A 11 19.21 -7.37 9.51
C ALA A 11 18.78 -7.01 10.94
N GLN A 12 19.46 -7.57 11.96
CA GLN A 12 19.24 -7.18 13.35
C GLN A 12 19.55 -5.70 13.59
N LYS A 13 20.58 -5.17 12.93
CA LYS A 13 20.94 -3.75 13.00
C LYS A 13 19.86 -2.85 12.42
N PHE A 14 19.26 -3.24 11.28
CA PHE A 14 18.18 -2.49 10.64
C PHE A 14 16.93 -2.39 11.52
N PHE A 15 16.42 -3.50 12.06
CA PHE A 15 15.26 -3.46 12.97
C PHE A 15 15.58 -2.81 14.32
N THR A 16 16.83 -2.86 14.77
CA THR A 16 17.27 -2.14 15.97
C THR A 16 17.37 -0.64 15.72
N GLU A 17 17.83 -0.22 14.53
CA GLU A 17 17.91 1.20 14.13
C GLU A 17 16.52 1.80 13.87
N ILE A 18 15.56 1.03 13.32
CA ILE A 18 14.15 1.45 13.21
C ILE A 18 13.57 1.72 14.61
N ASN A 19 13.79 0.82 15.56
CA ASN A 19 13.30 0.98 16.93
C ASN A 19 13.95 2.16 17.70
N GLN A 20 15.09 2.67 17.26
CA GLN A 20 15.77 3.82 17.87
C GLN A 20 15.41 5.17 17.21
N SER A 21 14.75 5.19 16.04
CA SER A 21 14.36 6.43 15.33
C SER A 21 12.99 6.97 15.77
N VAL A 22 12.76 7.10 17.05
CA VAL A 22 11.44 7.30 17.72
C VAL A 22 10.74 8.65 17.47
N ASP A 23 11.24 9.56 16.63
CA ASP A 23 10.63 10.88 16.42
C ASP A 23 10.49 11.30 14.94
N LYS A 24 10.19 10.37 14.03
CA LYS A 24 9.86 10.76 12.65
C LYS A 24 8.34 10.99 12.53
N GLU A 25 7.92 12.25 12.60
CA GLU A 25 6.56 12.66 12.26
C GLU A 25 6.24 12.32 10.80
N THR A 26 5.03 11.80 10.57
CA THR A 26 4.54 11.49 9.23
C THR A 26 4.42 12.77 8.39
N PRO A 27 4.94 12.80 7.16
CA PRO A 27 4.76 13.95 6.28
C PRO A 27 3.29 14.17 5.97
N THR A 28 2.80 15.41 6.13
CA THR A 28 1.47 15.78 5.63
C THR A 28 1.52 15.86 4.12
N PHE A 29 0.84 14.94 3.45
CA PHE A 29 0.72 14.97 2.00
C PHE A 29 -0.16 16.15 1.58
N ILE A 30 0.26 16.92 0.58
CA ILE A 30 -0.68 17.73 -0.20
C ILE A 30 -1.63 16.72 -0.85
N ASN A 31 -2.91 16.80 -0.48
CA ASN A 31 -3.98 15.85 -0.79
C ASN A 31 -3.95 15.37 -2.25
N HIS A 32 -3.35 14.21 -2.51
CA HIS A 32 -3.61 13.42 -3.69
C HIS A 32 -4.60 12.31 -3.29
N ASN A 33 -5.88 12.62 -3.32
CA ASN A 33 -6.96 11.63 -3.08
C ASN A 33 -7.09 10.62 -4.23
N ASP A 34 -6.35 10.77 -5.31
CA ASP A 34 -6.33 9.87 -6.47
C ASP A 34 -4.91 9.33 -6.67
N LEU A 35 -4.66 8.12 -6.17
CA LEU A 35 -3.39 7.40 -6.33
C LEU A 35 -3.30 6.66 -7.67
N SER A 36 -4.23 6.91 -8.60
CA SER A 36 -4.16 6.35 -9.94
C SER A 36 -3.01 6.97 -10.73
N GLU A 37 -2.33 6.14 -11.51
CA GLU A 37 -1.19 6.55 -12.32
C GLU A 37 -1.42 6.28 -13.81
N GLN A 38 -0.89 7.12 -14.68
CA GLN A 38 -0.87 6.82 -16.11
C GLN A 38 0.32 5.92 -16.44
N VAL A 39 0.02 4.80 -17.09
CA VAL A 39 1.02 3.82 -17.53
C VAL A 39 0.95 3.60 -19.04
N ALA A 40 2.09 3.31 -19.63
CA ALA A 40 2.24 2.91 -21.01
C ALA A 40 2.53 1.42 -21.09
N LEU A 41 1.72 0.66 -21.81
CA LEU A 41 1.95 -0.77 -22.07
C LEU A 41 2.72 -0.93 -23.38
N LYS A 42 3.92 -1.50 -23.28
CA LYS A 42 4.73 -1.93 -24.43
C LYS A 42 4.51 -3.41 -24.67
N ILE A 43 4.17 -3.79 -25.90
CA ILE A 43 3.77 -5.15 -26.24
C ILE A 43 4.71 -5.72 -27.27
N SER A 44 5.18 -6.94 -27.01
CA SER A 44 5.92 -7.73 -27.99
C SER A 44 5.49 -9.20 -27.93
N ILE A 45 5.64 -9.89 -29.06
CA ILE A 45 5.43 -11.34 -29.19
C ILE A 45 6.76 -11.98 -29.57
N THR A 46 7.20 -12.97 -28.80
CA THR A 46 8.42 -13.74 -29.07
C THR A 46 8.08 -15.15 -29.55
N ASN A 47 9.09 -15.90 -30.01
CA ASN A 47 8.95 -17.21 -30.65
C ASN A 47 8.10 -17.17 -31.95
N ILE A 48 8.11 -16.04 -32.63
CA ILE A 48 7.34 -15.89 -33.87
C ILE A 48 7.86 -16.79 -35.01
N GLU A 49 6.94 -17.22 -35.86
CA GLU A 49 7.29 -17.97 -37.09
C GLU A 49 8.00 -17.07 -38.08
N LYS A 50 9.00 -17.60 -38.78
CA LYS A 50 9.79 -16.86 -39.75
C LYS A 50 8.90 -16.43 -40.94
N ASN A 51 9.03 -15.17 -41.37
CA ASN A 51 8.24 -14.55 -42.45
C ASN A 51 6.73 -14.38 -42.17
N SER A 52 6.31 -14.43 -40.91
CA SER A 52 4.93 -14.10 -40.52
C SER A 52 4.77 -12.63 -40.21
N GLU A 53 3.61 -12.06 -40.55
CA GLU A 53 3.20 -10.71 -40.14
C GLU A 53 2.25 -10.82 -38.95
N TYR A 54 2.40 -9.93 -37.95
CA TYR A 54 1.53 -9.86 -36.78
C TYR A 54 0.85 -8.51 -36.73
N LYS A 55 -0.48 -8.51 -36.52
CA LYS A 55 -1.27 -7.30 -36.23
C LYS A 55 -1.98 -7.46 -34.91
N ILE A 56 -1.92 -6.45 -34.09
CA ILE A 56 -2.52 -6.46 -32.74
C ILE A 56 -3.54 -5.34 -32.63
N GLU A 57 -4.72 -5.70 -32.14
CA GLU A 57 -5.76 -4.79 -31.70
C GLU A 57 -6.01 -5.03 -30.21
N SER A 58 -6.27 -3.96 -29.44
CA SER A 58 -6.47 -4.07 -27.99
C SER A 58 -7.71 -3.35 -27.51
N PHE A 59 -8.32 -3.90 -26.48
CA PHE A 59 -9.54 -3.42 -25.87
C PHE A 59 -9.43 -3.44 -24.35
N SER A 60 -9.95 -2.39 -23.69
CA SER A 60 -10.27 -2.47 -22.27
C SER A 60 -11.69 -2.99 -22.07
N ILE A 61 -11.89 -3.74 -20.99
CA ILE A 61 -13.21 -4.19 -20.56
C ILE A 61 -13.38 -3.67 -19.13
N ILE A 62 -14.27 -2.68 -18.97
CA ILE A 62 -14.60 -2.06 -17.69
C ILE A 62 -16.11 -2.13 -17.52
N ASP A 63 -16.60 -2.65 -16.40
CA ASP A 63 -18.03 -2.80 -16.08
C ASP A 63 -18.81 -3.52 -17.20
N GLY A 64 -18.19 -4.51 -17.84
CA GLY A 64 -18.77 -5.26 -18.96
C GLY A 64 -18.79 -4.49 -20.29
N LEU A 65 -18.39 -3.23 -20.34
CA LEU A 65 -18.27 -2.43 -21.55
C LEU A 65 -16.90 -2.61 -22.20
N THR A 66 -16.88 -2.88 -23.48
CA THR A 66 -15.64 -3.01 -24.27
C THR A 66 -15.34 -1.70 -24.97
N GLN A 67 -14.17 -1.13 -24.69
CA GLN A 67 -13.65 0.08 -25.34
C GLN A 67 -12.38 -0.25 -26.11
N SER A 68 -12.26 0.17 -27.37
CA SER A 68 -11.02 0.05 -28.13
C SER A 68 -9.94 0.94 -27.51
N LEU A 69 -8.77 0.37 -27.24
CA LEU A 69 -7.58 1.07 -26.75
C LEU A 69 -6.67 1.49 -27.89
N ASN A 70 -6.51 0.63 -28.89
CA ASN A 70 -5.87 0.97 -30.16
C ASN A 70 -6.54 0.22 -31.31
N LEU A 71 -6.44 0.77 -32.51
CA LEU A 71 -6.87 0.10 -33.74
C LEU A 71 -5.86 -0.99 -34.12
N MET A 72 -6.28 -1.91 -35.01
CA MET A 72 -5.43 -2.97 -35.54
C MET A 72 -4.12 -2.41 -36.10
N GLU A 73 -3.00 -2.68 -35.48
CA GLU A 73 -1.69 -2.17 -35.86
C GLU A 73 -0.73 -3.29 -36.23
N THR A 74 0.04 -3.09 -37.32
CA THR A 74 1.08 -4.03 -37.75
C THR A 74 2.34 -3.88 -36.90
N CYS A 75 2.82 -5.00 -36.33
CA CYS A 75 4.05 -5.05 -35.54
C CYS A 75 5.31 -4.90 -36.40
N ASN A 76 6.33 -4.31 -35.83
CA ASN A 76 7.70 -4.36 -36.37
C ASN A 76 8.29 -5.75 -36.10
N ILE A 77 8.84 -6.41 -37.12
CA ILE A 77 9.45 -7.74 -36.99
C ILE A 77 10.97 -7.63 -36.88
N ASP A 78 11.52 -8.16 -35.81
CA ASP A 78 12.95 -8.42 -35.67
C ASP A 78 13.22 -9.91 -35.92
N ASN A 79 13.70 -10.23 -37.11
CA ASN A 79 13.99 -11.59 -37.49
C ASN A 79 15.18 -12.22 -36.77
N LYS A 80 16.07 -11.41 -36.17
CA LYS A 80 17.23 -11.92 -35.39
C LYS A 80 16.78 -12.48 -34.05
N THR A 81 15.95 -11.73 -33.36
CA THR A 81 15.39 -12.10 -32.06
C THR A 81 14.10 -12.91 -32.17
N LYS A 82 13.54 -13.09 -33.35
CA LYS A 82 12.21 -13.69 -33.61
C LYS A 82 11.13 -13.00 -32.77
N THR A 83 11.07 -11.68 -32.84
CA THR A 83 10.17 -10.85 -32.06
C THR A 83 9.35 -9.92 -32.94
N ALA A 84 8.04 -9.87 -32.71
CA ALA A 84 7.12 -8.89 -33.26
C ALA A 84 6.84 -7.82 -32.19
N ILE A 85 7.09 -6.55 -32.48
CA ILE A 85 6.96 -5.45 -31.51
C ILE A 85 5.87 -4.49 -32.00
N LEU A 86 4.87 -4.22 -31.15
CA LEU A 86 3.87 -3.19 -31.42
C LEU A 86 4.55 -1.80 -31.39
N LYS A 87 4.27 -0.99 -32.40
CA LYS A 87 4.96 0.32 -32.59
C LYS A 87 4.52 1.33 -31.54
N THR A 88 3.23 1.37 -31.26
CA THR A 88 2.60 2.31 -30.34
C THR A 88 2.43 1.70 -28.97
N SER A 89 2.75 2.45 -27.91
CA SER A 89 2.42 2.05 -26.54
C SER A 89 0.95 2.35 -26.27
N ILE A 90 0.29 1.45 -25.55
CA ILE A 90 -1.11 1.62 -25.13
C ILE A 90 -1.12 2.38 -23.83
N LEU A 91 -1.78 3.54 -23.79
CA LEU A 91 -1.88 4.37 -22.61
C LEU A 91 -3.10 3.99 -21.79
N MET A 92 -2.92 3.72 -20.50
CA MET A 92 -4.00 3.40 -19.57
C MET A 92 -3.80 4.11 -18.23
N ARG A 93 -4.92 4.37 -17.54
CA ARG A 93 -4.90 4.79 -16.15
C ARG A 93 -4.94 3.53 -15.27
N TYR A 94 -3.95 3.36 -14.45
CA TYR A 94 -3.81 2.22 -13.54
C TYR A 94 -4.42 2.54 -12.18
N TYR A 95 -5.26 1.64 -11.68
CA TYR A 95 -5.86 1.64 -10.34
C TYR A 95 -5.53 0.31 -9.67
N PHE A 96 -4.87 0.37 -8.51
CA PHE A 96 -4.48 -0.83 -7.77
C PHE A 96 -5.69 -1.66 -7.33
N GLU A 97 -6.73 -0.98 -6.87
CA GLU A 97 -7.93 -1.55 -6.26
C GLU A 97 -9.00 -2.01 -7.27
N LYS A 98 -8.70 -1.97 -8.58
CA LYS A 98 -9.68 -2.31 -9.64
C LYS A 98 -9.24 -3.44 -10.53
N GLU A 99 -10.17 -4.33 -10.86
CA GLU A 99 -9.95 -5.31 -11.92
C GLU A 99 -10.13 -4.66 -13.29
N GLN A 100 -9.02 -4.31 -13.96
CA GLN A 100 -8.99 -3.68 -15.27
C GLN A 100 -8.60 -4.72 -16.33
N LYS A 101 -9.59 -5.33 -17.02
CA LYS A 101 -9.36 -6.35 -18.04
C LYS A 101 -8.89 -5.75 -19.35
N ILE A 102 -7.92 -6.41 -20.00
CA ILE A 102 -7.39 -6.05 -21.32
C ILE A 102 -7.50 -7.29 -22.21
N LYS A 103 -8.11 -7.11 -23.36
CA LYS A 103 -8.22 -8.13 -24.40
C LYS A 103 -7.36 -7.74 -25.60
N PHE A 104 -6.56 -8.67 -26.09
CA PHE A 104 -5.80 -8.55 -27.32
C PHE A 104 -6.35 -9.51 -28.36
N ILE A 105 -6.54 -9.00 -29.58
CA ILE A 105 -6.81 -9.78 -30.78
C ILE A 105 -5.54 -9.69 -31.62
N ILE A 106 -4.95 -10.84 -31.93
CA ILE A 106 -3.67 -10.95 -32.64
C ILE A 106 -3.91 -11.72 -33.93
N ASN A 107 -3.78 -11.05 -35.05
CA ASN A 107 -3.88 -11.64 -36.36
C ASN A 107 -2.49 -12.00 -36.87
N LYS A 108 -2.23 -13.29 -37.01
CA LYS A 108 -1.03 -13.86 -37.62
C LYS A 108 -1.34 -14.14 -39.09
N SER A 109 -0.50 -13.65 -40.00
CA SER A 109 -0.56 -13.98 -41.43
C SER A 109 0.80 -14.49 -41.90
N GLY A 110 0.84 -15.53 -42.73
CA GLY A 110 2.04 -16.21 -43.21
C GLY A 110 1.69 -17.59 -43.75
N SER A 111 2.46 -18.62 -43.39
CA SER A 111 2.18 -20.01 -43.74
C SER A 111 0.85 -20.53 -43.19
N ASN A 112 0.46 -20.05 -41.98
CA ASN A 112 -0.83 -20.30 -41.35
C ASN A 112 -1.47 -18.98 -40.92
N THR A 113 -2.60 -18.58 -41.52
CA THR A 113 -3.35 -17.40 -41.07
C THR A 113 -4.23 -17.81 -39.90
N LYS A 114 -4.05 -17.15 -38.73
CA LYS A 114 -4.78 -17.45 -37.51
C LYS A 114 -5.11 -16.18 -36.72
N GLU A 115 -6.31 -16.13 -36.16
CA GLU A 115 -6.69 -15.14 -35.14
C GLU A 115 -6.48 -15.76 -33.74
N LEU A 116 -5.62 -15.15 -32.94
CA LEU A 116 -5.34 -15.54 -31.57
C LEU A 116 -5.95 -14.52 -30.62
N LYS A 117 -6.36 -14.97 -29.43
CA LYS A 117 -6.95 -14.12 -28.40
C LYS A 117 -6.18 -14.27 -27.10
N PHE A 118 -5.81 -13.15 -26.50
CA PHE A 118 -5.19 -13.11 -25.19
C PHE A 118 -5.94 -12.13 -24.28
N VAL A 119 -6.29 -12.58 -23.07
CA VAL A 119 -6.98 -11.75 -22.08
C VAL A 119 -6.16 -11.76 -20.79
N THR A 120 -5.96 -10.59 -20.22
CA THR A 120 -5.29 -10.40 -18.94
C THR A 120 -5.90 -9.22 -18.19
N THR A 121 -5.36 -8.88 -17.02
CA THR A 121 -5.70 -7.65 -16.31
C THR A 121 -4.49 -6.72 -16.20
N LEU A 122 -4.74 -5.42 -16.06
CA LEU A 122 -3.66 -4.46 -15.80
C LEU A 122 -2.96 -4.77 -14.48
N GLY A 123 -3.70 -5.23 -13.47
CA GLY A 123 -3.14 -5.73 -12.21
C GLY A 123 -2.12 -6.87 -12.40
N CYS A 124 -2.43 -7.87 -13.27
CA CYS A 124 -1.48 -8.94 -13.61
C CYS A 124 -0.19 -8.40 -14.25
N VAL A 125 -0.30 -7.38 -15.10
CA VAL A 125 0.89 -6.77 -15.74
C VAL A 125 1.71 -6.04 -14.68
N MET A 126 1.08 -5.15 -13.92
CA MET A 126 1.76 -4.29 -12.95
C MET A 126 2.28 -5.07 -11.72
N GLY A 127 1.59 -6.13 -11.33
CA GLY A 127 2.01 -7.03 -10.25
C GLY A 127 3.06 -8.06 -10.66
N SER A 128 3.32 -8.24 -11.95
CA SER A 128 4.37 -9.14 -12.44
C SER A 128 5.77 -8.58 -12.16
N ARG A 129 6.77 -9.46 -12.12
CA ARG A 129 8.16 -9.07 -11.84
C ARG A 129 8.64 -7.98 -12.79
N ASN A 130 9.13 -6.86 -12.25
CA ASN A 130 9.54 -5.68 -12.99
C ASN A 130 8.41 -5.13 -13.89
N THR A 131 7.16 -5.23 -13.47
CA THR A 131 5.95 -4.82 -14.21
C THR A 131 5.87 -5.43 -15.63
N THR A 132 6.39 -6.64 -15.80
CA THR A 132 6.42 -7.33 -17.10
C THR A 132 5.76 -8.70 -17.03
N LEU A 133 4.60 -8.82 -17.66
CA LEU A 133 3.87 -10.07 -17.82
C LEU A 133 4.41 -10.83 -19.03
N ILE A 134 4.80 -12.10 -18.82
CA ILE A 134 5.28 -13.02 -19.86
C ILE A 134 4.39 -14.26 -19.84
N LYS A 135 3.63 -14.50 -20.90
CA LYS A 135 2.68 -15.63 -21.00
C LYS A 135 2.64 -16.21 -22.41
N GLU A 136 2.45 -17.51 -22.50
CA GLU A 136 2.13 -18.18 -23.75
C GLU A 136 0.72 -17.75 -24.21
N ILE A 137 0.57 -17.49 -25.53
CA ILE A 137 -0.72 -17.12 -26.12
C ILE A 137 -1.53 -18.41 -26.30
N PRO A 138 -2.74 -18.50 -25.75
CA PRO A 138 -3.59 -19.67 -25.92
C PRO A 138 -3.80 -20.03 -27.40
N GLU A 139 -3.84 -21.32 -27.70
CA GLU A 139 -4.04 -21.84 -29.05
C GLU A 139 -2.98 -21.41 -30.08
N SER A 140 -1.86 -20.83 -29.64
CA SER A 140 -0.75 -20.48 -30.53
C SER A 140 0.17 -21.67 -30.80
N ASP A 141 1.18 -21.48 -31.65
CA ASP A 141 2.22 -22.47 -31.92
C ASP A 141 3.45 -22.28 -31.01
N GLY A 142 3.20 -21.83 -29.75
CA GLY A 142 4.22 -21.53 -28.75
C GLY A 142 4.68 -20.07 -28.77
N GLU A 143 3.92 -19.18 -29.38
CA GLU A 143 4.16 -17.75 -29.29
C GLU A 143 3.92 -17.23 -27.87
N ILE A 144 4.82 -16.36 -27.41
CA ILE A 144 4.80 -15.78 -26.06
C ILE A 144 4.55 -14.28 -26.18
N ILE A 145 3.50 -13.78 -25.54
CA ILE A 145 3.25 -12.35 -25.39
C ILE A 145 4.00 -11.80 -24.17
N ASN A 146 4.69 -10.68 -24.38
CA ASN A 146 5.33 -9.91 -23.33
C ASN A 146 4.65 -8.54 -23.26
N ILE A 147 4.14 -8.17 -22.08
CA ILE A 147 3.47 -6.89 -21.84
C ILE A 147 4.22 -6.22 -20.70
N CYS A 148 4.90 -5.11 -21.01
CA CYS A 148 5.64 -4.32 -20.01
C CYS A 148 4.88 -3.04 -19.69
N GLY A 149 4.52 -2.82 -18.43
CA GLY A 149 3.92 -1.59 -17.92
C GLY A 149 5.00 -0.61 -17.49
N GLU A 150 5.01 0.59 -18.04
CA GLU A 150 5.93 1.64 -17.66
C GLU A 150 5.16 2.89 -17.24
N LYS A 151 5.65 3.59 -16.23
CA LYS A 151 5.17 4.92 -15.86
C LYS A 151 5.49 5.91 -16.99
N ILE A 152 4.55 6.81 -17.32
CA ILE A 152 4.72 7.75 -18.43
C ILE A 152 5.66 8.89 -18.04
N ASN A 153 5.52 9.41 -16.83
CA ASN A 153 6.32 10.53 -16.33
C ASN A 153 7.33 10.04 -15.29
N ASP A 154 8.53 10.57 -15.33
CA ASP A 154 9.51 10.37 -14.26
C ASP A 154 8.99 10.94 -12.94
N SER A 155 9.47 10.39 -11.82
CA SER A 155 9.14 10.88 -10.49
C SER A 155 9.65 12.32 -10.34
N GLU A 156 8.75 13.23 -9.94
CA GLU A 156 9.07 14.64 -9.75
C GLU A 156 10.04 14.83 -8.58
N GLU A 157 10.91 15.83 -8.71
CA GLU A 157 11.69 16.31 -7.58
C GLU A 157 10.80 17.15 -6.67
N ILE A 158 10.86 16.86 -5.38
CA ILE A 158 10.13 17.60 -4.34
C ILE A 158 11.09 18.19 -3.32
N LEU A 159 10.76 19.38 -2.85
CA LEU A 159 11.36 19.96 -1.65
C LEU A 159 10.55 19.48 -0.44
N ILE A 160 11.21 18.74 0.44
CA ILE A 160 10.66 18.34 1.74
C ILE A 160 11.10 19.40 2.76
N ILE A 161 10.14 19.99 3.46
CA ILE A 161 10.38 21.02 4.48
C ILE A 161 10.00 20.44 5.84
N ASP A 162 10.99 20.38 6.72
CA ASP A 162 10.87 19.97 8.13
C ASP A 162 11.46 21.06 9.01
N PHE A 163 10.59 21.81 9.71
CA PHE A 163 10.98 22.88 10.63
C PHE A 163 10.61 22.53 12.07
N LYS A 164 11.59 22.69 12.99
CA LYS A 164 11.43 22.46 14.42
C LYS A 164 12.02 23.61 15.25
N LEU A 165 11.36 23.99 16.33
CA LEU A 165 11.95 24.96 17.24
C LEU A 165 12.90 24.27 18.23
N LYS A 166 14.14 24.80 18.34
CA LYS A 166 15.10 24.37 19.35
C LYS A 166 14.82 25.10 20.66
N THR A 167 14.41 24.35 21.69
CA THR A 167 14.27 24.88 23.05
C THR A 167 15.65 24.94 23.71
N LYS A 168 16.10 26.14 24.15
CA LYS A 168 17.22 26.27 25.09
C LYS A 168 16.65 26.14 26.50
N HIS A 169 17.03 25.10 27.22
CA HIS A 169 16.68 24.75 28.59
C HIS A 169 15.23 24.32 28.88
N SER A 170 15.14 23.44 29.87
CA SER A 170 13.99 22.71 30.39
C SER A 170 12.86 23.54 31.04
N ASN A 171 12.81 24.83 30.82
CA ASN A 171 11.63 25.63 31.14
C ASN A 171 10.69 25.56 29.94
N ILE A 172 9.70 24.71 30.07
CA ILE A 172 8.57 24.50 29.19
C ILE A 172 8.09 25.84 28.65
N ILE A 173 8.41 26.13 27.37
CA ILE A 173 7.65 27.13 26.67
C ILE A 173 6.25 26.50 26.56
N ASN A 174 5.30 27.00 27.33
CA ASN A 174 3.93 26.56 27.26
C ASN A 174 3.40 27.01 25.88
N TYR A 175 3.53 26.17 24.84
CA TYR A 175 3.09 26.46 23.46
C TYR A 175 1.57 26.54 23.37
N SER A 176 0.85 26.05 24.42
CA SER A 176 -0.61 26.15 24.55
C SER A 176 -1.11 27.58 24.74
N ASP A 177 -0.23 28.54 25.04
CA ASP A 177 -0.62 29.95 25.13
C ASP A 177 -0.90 30.47 23.70
N THR A 178 -2.16 30.72 23.39
CA THR A 178 -2.64 31.18 22.07
C THR A 178 -1.92 32.43 21.54
N LYS A 179 -1.23 33.17 22.40
CA LYS A 179 -0.41 34.34 22.06
C LYS A 179 0.90 34.02 21.33
N ASN A 180 1.34 32.77 21.30
CA ASN A 180 2.65 32.37 20.75
C ASN A 180 2.58 31.41 19.54
N LYS A 181 1.39 31.21 18.96
CA LYS A 181 1.25 30.34 17.77
C LYS A 181 1.98 30.96 16.59
N LEU A 182 3.03 30.27 16.13
CA LEU A 182 3.80 30.64 14.95
C LEU A 182 3.27 29.85 13.76
N ILE A 183 3.24 30.53 12.60
CA ILE A 183 3.00 29.92 11.29
C ILE A 183 4.11 30.34 10.33
N TYR A 184 4.28 29.59 9.26
CA TYR A 184 5.13 30.01 8.15
C TYR A 184 4.39 29.93 6.82
N ASN A 185 4.80 30.77 5.87
CA ASN A 185 4.28 30.80 4.51
C ASN A 185 5.43 30.65 3.53
N ILE A 186 5.17 29.96 2.44
CA ILE A 186 6.06 29.81 1.30
C ILE A 186 5.36 30.41 0.08
N SER A 187 6.07 31.28 -0.61
CA SER A 187 5.63 31.89 -1.86
C SER A 187 6.73 31.78 -2.91
N ASP A 188 6.36 31.88 -4.17
CA ASP A 188 7.33 32.05 -5.25
C ASP A 188 7.95 33.48 -5.24
N GLU A 189 8.91 33.71 -6.10
CA GLU A 189 9.57 35.04 -6.21
C GLU A 189 8.61 36.20 -6.55
N SER A 190 7.47 35.90 -7.18
CA SER A 190 6.38 36.86 -7.48
C SER A 190 5.43 37.08 -6.30
N ASN A 191 5.77 36.53 -5.12
CA ASN A 191 4.96 36.56 -3.91
C ASN A 191 3.59 35.86 -4.05
N ARG A 192 3.42 34.93 -5.03
CA ARG A 192 2.23 34.08 -5.11
C ARG A 192 2.34 32.99 -4.03
N PRO A 193 1.33 32.82 -3.19
CA PRO A 193 1.37 31.84 -2.12
C PRO A 193 1.36 30.42 -2.71
N ILE A 194 2.27 29.56 -2.21
CA ILE A 194 2.37 28.14 -2.55
C ILE A 194 1.88 27.31 -1.38
N TYR A 195 2.31 27.65 -0.17
CA TYR A 195 1.94 26.94 1.04
C TYR A 195 1.77 27.86 2.26
N ASN A 196 0.78 27.58 3.09
CA ASN A 196 0.59 28.20 4.39
C ASN A 196 0.53 27.11 5.44
N SER A 197 1.44 27.15 6.41
CA SER A 197 1.46 26.15 7.47
C SER A 197 0.28 26.30 8.42
N GLU A 198 -0.06 25.20 9.10
CA GLU A 198 -0.81 25.21 10.34
C GLU A 198 -0.05 25.98 11.45
N SER A 199 -0.70 26.15 12.59
CA SER A 199 -0.02 26.69 13.77
C SER A 199 0.94 25.65 14.35
N LEU A 200 2.08 26.12 14.87
CA LEU A 200 3.05 25.30 15.60
C LEU A 200 2.34 24.44 16.64
N ASN A 201 2.65 23.14 16.66
CA ASN A 201 2.10 22.21 17.64
C ASN A 201 2.76 22.34 19.03
N ASP A 202 2.22 21.64 20.02
CA ASP A 202 2.69 21.68 21.41
C ASP A 202 4.12 21.12 21.60
N ASN A 203 4.61 20.33 20.64
CA ASN A 203 5.98 19.78 20.64
C ASN A 203 7.00 20.74 20.00
N GLY A 204 6.54 21.89 19.49
CA GLY A 204 7.42 22.87 18.85
C GLY A 204 7.79 22.50 17.41
N THR A 205 6.95 21.72 16.72
CA THR A 205 7.13 21.32 15.33
C THR A 205 5.98 21.78 14.46
N TRP A 206 6.19 21.87 13.17
CA TRP A 206 5.17 21.92 12.13
C TRP A 206 5.11 20.59 11.42
N ASN A 207 4.00 20.33 10.74
CA ASN A 207 3.91 19.17 9.86
C ASN A 207 4.94 19.27 8.74
N ILE A 208 5.52 18.12 8.37
CA ILE A 208 6.45 18.05 7.25
C ILE A 208 5.67 18.26 5.95
N VAL A 209 6.17 19.14 5.10
CA VAL A 209 5.51 19.51 3.84
C VAL A 209 6.35 19.10 2.65
N LYS A 210 5.69 18.59 1.61
CA LYS A 210 6.28 18.27 0.31
C LYS A 210 5.78 19.26 -0.73
N ILE A 211 6.68 19.93 -1.43
CA ILE A 211 6.37 20.91 -2.47
C ILE A 211 7.09 20.50 -3.76
N PRO A 212 6.38 20.35 -4.90
CA PRO A 212 7.04 20.13 -6.19
C PRO A 212 8.13 21.19 -6.44
N SER A 213 9.37 20.76 -6.67
CA SER A 213 10.50 21.69 -6.82
C SER A 213 10.31 22.61 -8.04
N GLY A 214 9.60 22.12 -9.06
CA GLY A 214 9.23 22.91 -10.24
C GLY A 214 8.46 24.20 -9.94
N LEU A 215 7.69 24.25 -8.85
CA LEU A 215 6.97 25.46 -8.41
C LEU A 215 7.91 26.53 -7.81
N LEU A 216 9.13 26.15 -7.44
CA LEU A 216 10.10 26.95 -6.70
C LEU A 216 11.39 27.22 -7.47
N ASN A 217 11.44 26.88 -8.76
CA ASN A 217 12.66 26.93 -9.58
C ASN A 217 13.30 28.32 -9.67
N LYS A 218 12.51 29.38 -9.55
CA LYS A 218 13.00 30.76 -9.70
C LYS A 218 13.39 31.40 -8.38
N GLY A 219 12.83 30.98 -7.29
CA GLY A 219 13.14 31.52 -5.97
C GLY A 219 12.00 31.29 -4.96
N ILE A 220 12.34 31.39 -3.70
CA ILE A 220 11.47 31.14 -2.55
C ILE A 220 11.43 32.36 -1.67
N ILE A 221 10.23 32.81 -1.29
CA ILE A 221 10.00 33.76 -0.21
C ILE A 221 9.43 32.98 0.98
N LEU A 222 10.26 32.80 2.01
CA LEU A 222 9.87 32.16 3.27
C LEU A 222 9.57 33.22 4.31
N LYS A 223 8.35 33.21 4.88
CA LYS A 223 7.93 34.15 5.94
C LYS A 223 7.52 33.38 7.16
N PHE A 224 8.05 33.73 8.33
CA PHE A 224 7.55 33.30 9.62
C PHE A 224 6.69 34.43 10.21
N LEU A 225 5.51 34.08 10.71
CA LEU A 225 4.52 35.04 11.21
C LEU A 225 4.09 34.65 12.65
N ASN A 226 3.72 35.67 13.43
CA ASN A 226 3.08 35.44 14.73
C ASN A 226 1.56 35.22 14.58
N TYR A 227 0.87 34.96 15.68
CA TYR A 227 -0.58 34.73 15.73
C TYR A 227 -1.41 35.91 15.18
N ASN A 228 -0.89 37.17 15.21
CA ASN A 228 -1.52 38.33 14.61
C ASN A 228 -1.19 38.48 13.11
N ARG A 229 -0.60 37.46 12.50
CA ARG A 229 -0.11 37.44 11.12
C ARG A 229 0.93 38.53 10.80
N LYS A 230 1.60 39.07 11.82
CA LYS A 230 2.73 39.97 11.64
C LYS A 230 3.99 39.18 11.28
N VAL A 231 4.69 39.58 10.20
CA VAL A 231 5.94 38.96 9.77
C VAL A 231 7.02 39.19 10.83
N ILE A 232 7.61 38.09 11.30
CA ILE A 232 8.72 38.05 12.26
C ILE A 232 10.04 37.96 11.53
N LEU A 233 10.08 37.14 10.47
CA LEU A 233 11.23 36.93 9.62
C LEU A 233 10.75 36.70 8.19
N GLN A 234 11.40 37.37 7.22
CA GLN A 234 11.25 37.08 5.81
C GLN A 234 12.62 36.80 5.22
N ILE A 235 12.70 35.77 4.38
CA ILE A 235 13.91 35.35 3.71
C ILE A 235 13.56 35.14 2.25
N ASN A 236 14.33 35.78 1.38
CA ASN A 236 14.34 35.44 -0.06
C ASN A 236 15.52 34.50 -0.28
N THR A 237 15.23 33.31 -0.83
CA THR A 237 16.21 32.22 -0.92
C THR A 237 15.93 31.36 -2.15
N THR A 238 16.80 30.39 -2.40
CA THR A 238 16.62 29.33 -3.41
C THR A 238 16.58 27.97 -2.72
N ILE A 239 16.15 26.92 -3.44
CA ILE A 239 16.13 25.55 -2.88
C ILE A 239 17.50 25.16 -2.32
N PRO A 240 18.63 25.26 -3.05
CA PRO A 240 19.94 24.92 -2.50
C PRO A 240 20.30 25.73 -1.24
N GLN A 241 20.06 27.05 -1.24
CA GLN A 241 20.33 27.90 -0.08
C GLN A 241 19.46 27.56 1.14
N LEU A 242 18.22 27.14 0.92
CA LEU A 242 17.31 26.71 2.01
C LEU A 242 17.79 25.41 2.64
N ILE A 243 18.28 24.47 1.83
CA ILE A 243 18.81 23.19 2.30
C ILE A 243 20.11 23.39 3.08
N ASP A 244 21.02 24.21 2.58
CA ASP A 244 22.28 24.51 3.25
C ASP A 244 22.08 25.26 4.58
N LYS A 245 20.97 26.00 4.70
CA LYS A 245 20.66 26.80 5.88
C LYS A 245 19.92 26.00 6.95
N GLN A 246 20.66 25.35 7.79
CA GLN A 246 20.12 24.45 8.83
C GLN A 246 19.42 25.17 10.01
N GLN A 247 19.52 26.50 10.13
CA GLN A 247 18.96 27.22 11.27
C GLN A 247 18.48 28.63 10.91
N PHE A 248 17.36 29.05 11.49
CA PHE A 248 16.82 30.41 11.42
C PHE A 248 16.65 30.98 12.84
N ILE A 249 16.95 32.27 13.02
CA ILE A 249 16.73 32.95 14.30
C ILE A 249 15.45 33.78 14.21
N LEU A 250 14.44 33.42 14.99
CA LEU A 250 13.16 34.11 15.06
C LEU A 250 13.13 35.04 16.26
N LYS A 251 12.88 36.34 16.06
CA LYS A 251 12.76 37.35 17.13
C LYS A 251 11.29 37.51 17.52
N LEU A 252 10.92 37.01 18.69
CA LEU A 252 9.56 37.05 19.25
C LEU A 252 9.40 38.24 20.20
N GLY A 253 9.43 39.49 19.69
CA GLY A 253 9.39 40.72 20.48
C GLY A 253 10.79 41.22 20.91
N LEU A 254 10.82 42.10 21.93
CA LEU A 254 12.03 42.87 22.27
C LEU A 254 13.15 42.04 22.96
N ALA A 255 12.79 40.96 23.64
CA ALA A 255 13.77 40.22 24.50
C ALA A 255 13.82 38.71 24.23
N ARG A 256 13.00 38.17 23.32
CA ARG A 256 12.89 36.73 23.13
C ARG A 256 13.31 36.32 21.72
N THR A 257 14.29 35.43 21.64
CA THR A 257 14.76 34.81 20.40
C THR A 257 14.57 33.29 20.47
N VAL A 258 14.14 32.68 19.39
CA VAL A 258 13.99 31.22 19.27
C VAL A 258 14.73 30.77 18.02
N THR A 259 15.41 29.64 18.10
CA THR A 259 16.07 29.04 16.93
C THR A 259 15.14 28.03 16.30
N CYS A 260 14.83 28.20 15.01
CA CYS A 260 14.17 27.22 14.19
C CYS A 260 15.23 26.38 13.46
N ILE A 261 15.17 25.07 13.62
CA ILE A 261 16.02 24.11 12.90
C ILE A 261 15.30 23.73 11.62
N SER A 262 16.05 23.68 10.50
CA SER A 262 15.59 23.20 9.21
C SER A 262 16.30 21.88 8.88
N ASN A 263 15.53 20.83 8.68
CA ASN A 263 15.98 19.55 8.13
C ASN A 263 15.47 19.37 6.70
N SER A 264 15.29 20.48 5.97
CA SER A 264 14.76 20.47 4.61
C SER A 264 15.71 19.77 3.63
N LYS A 265 15.16 18.99 2.70
CA LYS A 265 15.92 18.25 1.69
C LYS A 265 15.17 18.17 0.36
N VAL A 266 15.89 17.97 -0.73
CA VAL A 266 15.30 17.54 -2.01
C VAL A 266 15.28 16.02 -2.07
N ALA A 267 14.17 15.46 -2.54
CA ALA A 267 14.00 14.05 -2.79
C ALA A 267 13.17 13.83 -4.07
N LYS A 268 13.19 12.63 -4.61
CA LYS A 268 12.21 12.22 -5.62
C LYS A 268 10.94 11.77 -4.95
N ASP A 269 9.79 12.19 -5.49
CA ASP A 269 8.48 11.72 -5.02
C ASP A 269 8.11 10.44 -5.76
N TYR A 270 8.66 9.33 -5.26
CA TYR A 270 8.38 8.02 -5.82
C TYR A 270 6.93 7.63 -5.59
N THR A 271 6.32 7.09 -6.63
CA THR A 271 4.94 6.63 -6.62
C THR A 271 4.87 5.12 -6.38
N PHE A 272 3.66 4.60 -6.25
CA PHE A 272 3.43 3.15 -6.06
C PHE A 272 3.99 2.33 -7.23
N VAL A 273 3.80 2.80 -8.48
CA VAL A 273 4.33 2.11 -9.67
C VAL A 273 5.86 2.04 -9.68
N ASP A 274 6.55 3.05 -9.14
CA ASP A 274 8.02 3.02 -9.02
C ASP A 274 8.49 1.87 -8.10
N TYR A 275 7.76 1.61 -7.00
CA TYR A 275 8.05 0.51 -6.08
C TYR A 275 7.73 -0.86 -6.69
N LEU A 276 6.61 -1.01 -7.41
CA LEU A 276 6.30 -2.23 -8.14
C LEU A 276 7.38 -2.54 -9.19
N LYS A 277 7.82 -1.54 -9.95
CA LYS A 277 8.90 -1.66 -10.94
C LYS A 277 10.23 -2.05 -10.31
N ALA A 278 10.50 -1.58 -9.09
CA ALA A 278 11.68 -1.97 -8.32
C ALA A 278 11.63 -3.41 -7.79
N GLY A 279 10.52 -4.11 -7.96
CA GLY A 279 10.33 -5.50 -7.57
C GLY A 279 9.71 -5.70 -6.19
N VAL A 280 9.03 -4.67 -5.66
CA VAL A 280 8.21 -4.84 -4.45
C VAL A 280 7.06 -5.79 -4.76
N GLN A 281 6.89 -6.81 -3.92
CA GLN A 281 5.79 -7.76 -3.91
C GLN A 281 4.82 -7.42 -2.78
N ILE A 282 3.56 -7.77 -2.95
CA ILE A 282 2.56 -7.58 -1.91
C ILE A 282 1.99 -8.95 -1.55
N GLY A 283 2.36 -9.45 -0.38
CA GLY A 283 1.84 -10.70 0.17
C GLY A 283 0.52 -10.48 0.88
N LEU A 284 -0.42 -11.40 0.75
CA LEU A 284 -1.70 -11.41 1.44
C LEU A 284 -1.73 -12.49 2.52
N ASN A 285 -2.04 -12.10 3.76
CA ASN A 285 -2.34 -13.00 4.87
C ASN A 285 -3.83 -12.88 5.19
N ILE A 286 -4.51 -13.99 5.49
CA ILE A 286 -5.94 -13.99 5.77
C ILE A 286 -6.19 -14.61 7.15
N ALA A 287 -6.99 -13.92 7.98
CA ALA A 287 -7.45 -14.41 9.26
C ALA A 287 -8.98 -14.40 9.31
N ILE A 288 -9.57 -15.53 9.65
CA ILE A 288 -11.01 -15.75 9.64
C ILE A 288 -11.49 -16.00 11.08
N ASP A 289 -12.56 -15.32 11.45
CA ASP A 289 -13.22 -15.42 12.74
C ASP A 289 -14.06 -16.71 12.84
N PHE A 290 -13.74 -17.56 13.82
CA PHE A 290 -14.48 -18.79 14.18
C PHE A 290 -15.12 -18.68 15.56
N THR A 291 -15.52 -17.48 15.97
CA THR A 291 -16.21 -17.28 17.25
C THR A 291 -17.68 -17.68 17.19
N ALA A 292 -18.27 -17.98 18.34
CA ALA A 292 -19.64 -18.49 18.45
C ALA A 292 -20.72 -17.46 18.08
N SER A 293 -20.40 -16.16 18.03
CA SER A 293 -21.27 -15.09 17.53
C SER A 293 -21.75 -15.33 16.10
N ASN A 294 -20.93 -15.98 15.28
CA ASN A 294 -21.23 -16.36 13.90
C ASN A 294 -22.35 -17.41 13.77
N ARG A 295 -22.74 -18.09 14.86
CA ARG A 295 -23.69 -19.21 14.93
C ARG A 295 -23.17 -20.49 14.27
N ASP A 296 -23.88 -21.61 14.55
CA ASP A 296 -23.56 -22.92 13.98
C ASP A 296 -23.59 -22.87 12.44
N PRO A 297 -22.56 -23.35 11.75
CA PRO A 297 -22.50 -23.37 10.28
C PRO A 297 -23.65 -24.11 9.59
N ASN A 298 -24.37 -24.96 10.29
CA ASN A 298 -25.56 -25.67 9.78
C ASN A 298 -26.85 -24.83 9.92
N ASP A 299 -26.85 -23.77 10.72
CA ASP A 299 -28.00 -22.85 10.83
C ASP A 299 -28.02 -21.93 9.58
N PRO A 300 -29.13 -21.88 8.80
CA PRO A 300 -29.24 -20.95 7.66
C PRO A 300 -29.08 -19.48 8.02
N LYS A 301 -29.12 -19.11 9.29
CA LYS A 301 -28.86 -17.74 9.78
C LYS A 301 -27.42 -17.51 10.21
N SER A 302 -26.56 -18.52 10.11
CA SER A 302 -25.15 -18.40 10.40
C SER A 302 -24.46 -17.56 9.33
N LEU A 303 -23.49 -16.73 9.75
CA LEU A 303 -22.62 -16.02 8.82
C LEU A 303 -21.65 -16.98 8.09
N HIS A 304 -21.45 -18.19 8.65
CA HIS A 304 -20.68 -19.28 8.06
C HIS A 304 -21.52 -20.31 7.31
N TYR A 305 -22.79 -20.05 7.02
CA TYR A 305 -23.63 -21.02 6.32
C TYR A 305 -23.15 -21.28 4.90
N ILE A 306 -22.75 -22.53 4.60
CA ILE A 306 -22.14 -22.94 3.32
C ILE A 306 -23.05 -23.83 2.45
N ALA A 307 -24.20 -24.30 2.97
CA ALA A 307 -25.15 -25.10 2.20
C ALA A 307 -26.11 -24.27 1.34
N GLY A 308 -25.93 -22.95 1.28
CA GLY A 308 -26.68 -22.04 0.42
C GLY A 308 -26.31 -22.16 -1.07
N LEU A 309 -27.12 -21.53 -1.94
CA LEU A 309 -26.84 -21.43 -3.37
C LEU A 309 -25.78 -20.35 -3.66
N GLU A 310 -25.67 -19.36 -2.79
CA GLU A 310 -24.75 -18.22 -2.93
C GLU A 310 -23.64 -18.31 -1.88
N PRO A 311 -22.43 -17.85 -2.21
CA PRO A 311 -21.34 -17.74 -1.24
C PRO A 311 -21.72 -16.85 -0.05
N ASN A 312 -21.31 -17.24 1.16
CA ASN A 312 -21.53 -16.43 2.36
C ASN A 312 -20.67 -15.16 2.36
N GLN A 313 -20.87 -14.28 3.37
CA GLN A 313 -20.18 -12.97 3.40
C GLN A 313 -18.66 -13.12 3.53
N TYR A 314 -18.16 -14.12 4.27
CA TYR A 314 -16.72 -14.41 4.37
C TYR A 314 -16.13 -14.80 3.03
N GLU A 315 -16.76 -15.74 2.32
CA GLU A 315 -16.32 -16.19 1.00
C GLU A 315 -16.31 -15.04 -0.01
N ARG A 316 -17.37 -14.23 0.01
CA ARG A 316 -17.49 -13.08 -0.91
C ARG A 316 -16.40 -12.02 -0.65
N ALA A 317 -16.08 -11.74 0.61
CA ALA A 317 -15.00 -10.84 0.97
C ALA A 317 -13.63 -11.39 0.53
N ILE A 318 -13.36 -12.68 0.78
CA ILE A 318 -12.12 -13.35 0.36
C ILE A 318 -11.98 -13.31 -1.16
N TYR A 319 -13.03 -13.62 -1.93
CA TYR A 319 -12.97 -13.58 -3.39
C TYR A 319 -12.76 -12.15 -3.91
N SER A 320 -13.50 -11.17 -3.37
CA SER A 320 -13.46 -9.79 -3.87
C SER A 320 -12.08 -9.15 -3.71
N CYS A 321 -11.47 -9.29 -2.55
CA CYS A 321 -10.18 -8.68 -2.25
C CYS A 321 -9.01 -9.59 -2.64
N GLY A 322 -9.12 -10.89 -2.36
CA GLY A 322 -8.06 -11.86 -2.59
C GLY A 322 -7.69 -12.02 -4.06
N ASN A 323 -8.67 -12.00 -4.98
CA ASN A 323 -8.38 -12.10 -6.41
C ASN A 323 -7.56 -10.92 -6.95
N ILE A 324 -7.80 -9.70 -6.45
CA ILE A 324 -7.02 -8.52 -6.83
C ILE A 324 -5.61 -8.62 -6.24
N MET A 325 -5.51 -8.95 -4.94
CA MET A 325 -4.22 -9.07 -4.26
C MET A 325 -3.34 -10.17 -4.85
N ALA A 326 -3.94 -11.28 -5.33
CA ALA A 326 -3.23 -12.37 -5.97
C ALA A 326 -2.42 -11.97 -7.22
N TYR A 327 -2.73 -10.83 -7.85
CA TYR A 327 -1.93 -10.31 -8.97
C TYR A 327 -0.54 -9.82 -8.54
N TYR A 328 -0.37 -9.43 -7.28
CA TYR A 328 0.84 -8.81 -6.72
C TYR A 328 1.69 -9.77 -5.89
N ASP A 329 1.22 -11.01 -5.69
CA ASP A 329 1.93 -12.08 -5.00
C ASP A 329 2.42 -13.13 -6.01
N TYR A 330 3.74 -13.20 -6.23
CA TYR A 330 4.32 -14.01 -7.31
C TYR A 330 4.18 -15.51 -7.10
N ASP A 331 4.25 -15.97 -5.87
CA ASP A 331 4.15 -17.39 -5.52
C ASP A 331 2.72 -17.84 -5.22
N GLN A 332 1.80 -16.89 -5.04
CA GLN A 332 0.40 -17.11 -4.67
C GLN A 332 0.25 -18.04 -3.45
N LEU A 333 1.18 -17.93 -2.51
CA LEU A 333 1.20 -18.66 -1.25
C LEU A 333 0.71 -17.75 -0.13
N PHE A 334 -0.53 -17.94 0.28
CA PHE A 334 -1.21 -17.09 1.25
C PHE A 334 -1.20 -17.72 2.64
N PRO A 335 -0.52 -17.14 3.64
CA PRO A 335 -0.67 -17.55 5.03
C PRO A 335 -2.12 -17.34 5.50
N CYS A 336 -2.78 -18.42 5.94
CA CYS A 336 -4.18 -18.37 6.33
C CYS A 336 -4.38 -18.92 7.73
N TYR A 337 -5.15 -18.19 8.53
CA TYR A 337 -5.39 -18.47 9.94
C TYR A 337 -6.87 -18.49 10.26
N GLY A 338 -7.25 -19.29 11.25
CA GLY A 338 -8.53 -19.17 11.95
C GLY A 338 -8.30 -18.76 13.39
N PHE A 339 -9.23 -18.04 14.00
CA PHE A 339 -9.15 -17.64 15.39
C PHE A 339 -10.50 -17.81 16.11
N GLY A 340 -10.46 -17.86 17.46
CA GLY A 340 -11.66 -17.92 18.28
C GLY A 340 -12.37 -19.28 18.30
N ALA A 341 -11.67 -20.39 18.04
CA ALA A 341 -12.24 -21.73 17.98
C ALA A 341 -11.85 -22.61 19.18
N LYS A 342 -12.44 -23.81 19.23
CA LYS A 342 -11.97 -24.96 20.01
C LYS A 342 -11.60 -26.12 19.10
N MET A 343 -10.48 -26.80 19.43
CA MET A 343 -10.12 -28.10 18.88
C MET A 343 -10.35 -29.18 19.95
N GLY A 344 -11.36 -29.99 19.75
CA GLY A 344 -11.88 -30.85 20.82
C GLY A 344 -12.38 -29.99 22.01
N ASP A 345 -11.86 -30.22 23.22
CA ASP A 345 -12.23 -29.45 24.42
C ASP A 345 -11.25 -28.28 24.72
N LYS A 346 -10.21 -28.09 23.94
CA LYS A 346 -9.18 -27.06 24.19
C LYS A 346 -9.48 -25.79 23.40
N PRO A 347 -9.55 -24.62 24.06
CA PRO A 347 -9.58 -23.35 23.35
C PRO A 347 -8.35 -23.20 22.45
N CYS A 348 -8.57 -22.74 21.23
CA CYS A 348 -7.54 -22.50 20.25
C CYS A 348 -7.72 -21.07 19.73
N PRO A 349 -7.03 -20.08 20.35
CA PRO A 349 -7.20 -18.68 19.99
C PRO A 349 -6.70 -18.36 18.59
N LEU A 350 -5.71 -19.12 18.08
CA LEU A 350 -5.16 -18.99 16.73
C LEU A 350 -4.73 -20.36 16.22
N PHE A 351 -5.06 -20.69 14.96
CA PHE A 351 -4.64 -21.91 14.29
C PHE A 351 -4.42 -21.69 12.79
N ASN A 352 -3.55 -22.49 12.18
CA ASN A 352 -3.37 -22.50 10.74
C ASN A 352 -4.60 -23.11 10.07
N LEU A 353 -5.20 -22.41 9.11
CA LEU A 353 -6.48 -22.77 8.49
C LEU A 353 -6.43 -24.17 7.84
N ASN A 354 -5.27 -24.56 7.32
CA ASN A 354 -5.01 -25.87 6.71
C ASN A 354 -4.60 -26.98 7.71
N PHE A 355 -4.54 -26.67 9.01
CA PHE A 355 -4.09 -27.57 10.09
C PHE A 355 -2.67 -28.14 9.87
N GLN A 356 -1.86 -27.55 8.98
CA GLN A 356 -0.47 -27.94 8.76
C GLN A 356 0.47 -27.04 9.56
N TYR A 357 1.75 -27.45 9.67
CA TYR A 357 2.78 -26.63 10.30
C TYR A 357 2.99 -25.30 9.55
N ASN A 358 2.97 -25.35 8.22
CA ASN A 358 3.06 -24.17 7.36
C ASN A 358 1.64 -23.63 7.06
N PRO A 359 1.31 -22.38 7.39
CA PRO A 359 -0.01 -21.78 7.16
C PRO A 359 -0.31 -21.47 5.69
N ASN A 360 0.67 -21.60 4.80
CA ASN A 360 0.54 -21.18 3.40
C ASN A 360 -0.45 -22.07 2.63
N ILE A 361 -1.40 -21.43 1.98
CA ILE A 361 -2.36 -22.07 1.07
C ILE A 361 -2.19 -21.49 -0.33
N HIS A 362 -2.02 -22.36 -1.32
CA HIS A 362 -1.84 -21.94 -2.69
C HIS A 362 -3.20 -21.65 -3.36
N THR A 363 -3.38 -20.47 -3.92
CA THR A 363 -4.56 -19.93 -4.61
C THR A 363 -5.76 -19.63 -3.71
N ILE A 364 -6.52 -18.61 -4.10
CA ILE A 364 -7.75 -18.17 -3.38
C ILE A 364 -8.80 -19.29 -3.33
N ASN A 365 -8.95 -20.06 -4.40
CA ASN A 365 -9.92 -21.18 -4.43
C ASN A 365 -9.61 -22.27 -3.39
N ASN A 366 -8.33 -22.54 -3.12
CA ASN A 366 -7.96 -23.51 -2.09
C ASN A 366 -8.16 -22.93 -0.68
N ILE A 367 -8.05 -21.62 -0.48
CA ILE A 367 -8.40 -20.98 0.80
C ILE A 367 -9.85 -21.26 1.15
N ILE A 368 -10.77 -21.12 0.19
CA ILE A 368 -12.20 -21.42 0.41
C ILE A 368 -12.42 -22.90 0.77
N LYS A 369 -11.70 -23.83 0.13
CA LYS A 369 -11.79 -25.25 0.48
C LYS A 369 -11.31 -25.53 1.89
N GLU A 370 -10.16 -24.96 2.30
CA GLU A 370 -9.64 -25.12 3.66
C GLU A 370 -10.53 -24.42 4.69
N TYR A 371 -11.15 -23.30 4.35
CA TYR A 371 -12.17 -22.65 5.20
C TYR A 371 -13.38 -23.59 5.45
N HIS A 372 -13.92 -24.24 4.41
CA HIS A 372 -15.00 -25.22 4.58
C HIS A 372 -14.55 -26.44 5.41
N ASN A 373 -13.32 -26.92 5.19
CA ASN A 373 -12.72 -27.99 5.99
C ASN A 373 -12.60 -27.58 7.46
N ALA A 374 -12.16 -26.35 7.71
CA ALA A 374 -12.04 -25.84 9.08
C ALA A 374 -13.40 -25.75 9.79
N LEU A 375 -14.47 -25.28 9.12
CA LEU A 375 -15.83 -25.23 9.68
C LEU A 375 -16.35 -26.60 10.11
N SER A 376 -15.93 -27.67 9.44
CA SER A 376 -16.30 -29.04 9.79
C SER A 376 -15.42 -29.66 10.89
N THR A 377 -14.25 -29.09 11.14
CA THR A 377 -13.19 -29.66 12.01
C THR A 377 -13.19 -29.02 13.39
N VAL A 378 -13.39 -27.70 13.48
CA VAL A 378 -13.34 -26.96 14.74
C VAL A 378 -14.75 -26.67 15.27
N LYS A 379 -14.84 -26.37 16.56
CA LYS A 379 -16.05 -25.85 17.18
C LYS A 379 -15.90 -24.34 17.37
N LEU A 380 -16.90 -23.59 16.91
CA LEU A 380 -16.95 -22.14 17.12
C LEU A 380 -16.99 -21.83 18.61
N TRP A 381 -16.18 -20.85 19.07
CA TRP A 381 -16.05 -20.58 20.49
C TRP A 381 -15.85 -19.09 20.81
N GLY A 382 -14.67 -18.66 21.18
CA GLY A 382 -14.24 -17.32 21.61
C GLY A 382 -13.02 -17.43 22.54
N PRO A 383 -12.45 -16.31 22.97
CA PRO A 383 -12.80 -14.92 22.67
C PRO A 383 -12.34 -14.44 21.28
N THR A 384 -12.79 -13.25 20.84
CA THR A 384 -12.36 -12.57 19.62
C THR A 384 -11.09 -11.79 19.90
N GLN A 385 -9.91 -12.34 19.54
CA GLN A 385 -8.61 -11.76 19.84
C GLN A 385 -7.82 -11.49 18.56
N PHE A 386 -7.41 -10.23 18.36
CA PHE A 386 -6.60 -9.80 17.22
C PHE A 386 -5.10 -9.77 17.54
N GLY A 387 -4.72 -9.49 18.78
CA GLY A 387 -3.33 -9.42 19.19
C GLY A 387 -2.50 -10.63 18.78
N PRO A 388 -2.93 -11.88 19.03
CA PRO A 388 -2.20 -13.08 18.62
C PRO A 388 -1.97 -13.19 17.11
N ILE A 389 -2.96 -12.77 16.30
CA ILE A 389 -2.90 -12.82 14.82
C ILE A 389 -1.89 -11.79 14.31
N ILE A 390 -2.01 -10.53 14.79
CA ILE A 390 -1.12 -9.44 14.40
C ILE A 390 0.30 -9.78 14.81
N LYS A 391 0.49 -10.31 16.04
CA LYS A 391 1.80 -10.77 16.52
C LYS A 391 2.40 -11.84 15.61
N ALA A 392 1.64 -12.87 15.26
CA ALA A 392 2.11 -13.94 14.37
C ALA A 392 2.57 -13.39 13.01
N THR A 393 1.81 -12.44 12.45
CA THR A 393 2.19 -11.76 11.20
C THR A 393 3.45 -10.90 11.37
N CYS A 394 3.56 -10.15 12.46
CA CYS A 394 4.76 -9.35 12.77
C CYS A 394 6.00 -10.24 12.93
N ASP A 395 5.88 -11.35 13.63
CA ASP A 395 6.97 -12.30 13.83
C ASP A 395 7.40 -12.93 12.50
N MET A 396 6.47 -13.34 11.65
CA MET A 396 6.75 -13.85 10.30
C MET A 396 7.51 -12.83 9.46
N ILE A 397 7.09 -11.56 9.45
CA ILE A 397 7.77 -10.49 8.69
C ILE A 397 9.21 -10.31 9.19
N LYS A 398 9.42 -10.33 10.51
CA LYS A 398 10.76 -10.22 11.10
C LYS A 398 11.65 -11.41 10.77
N GLU A 399 11.10 -12.62 10.74
CA GLU A 399 11.82 -13.84 10.36
C GLU A 399 12.17 -13.86 8.88
N GLU A 400 11.23 -13.49 7.99
CA GLU A 400 11.48 -13.40 6.55
C GLU A 400 12.54 -12.35 6.22
N ASN A 401 12.55 -11.25 6.99
CA ASN A 401 13.49 -10.13 6.84
C ASN A 401 13.71 -9.69 5.38
N ASN A 402 12.61 -9.57 4.64
CA ASN A 402 12.60 -9.27 3.21
C ASN A 402 11.90 -7.94 2.92
N PHE A 403 12.68 -6.87 2.70
CA PHE A 403 12.14 -5.54 2.39
C PHE A 403 11.46 -5.42 1.03
N ARG A 404 11.61 -6.41 0.15
CA ARG A 404 10.89 -6.45 -1.13
C ARG A 404 9.49 -7.00 -0.99
N LYS A 405 9.13 -7.61 0.16
CA LYS A 405 7.79 -8.14 0.40
C LYS A 405 7.07 -7.28 1.44
N TYR A 406 6.06 -6.55 0.99
CA TYR A 406 5.14 -5.82 1.84
C TYR A 406 3.96 -6.73 2.16
N GLN A 407 3.59 -6.89 3.41
CA GLN A 407 2.52 -7.79 3.83
C GLN A 407 1.22 -7.03 4.07
N VAL A 408 0.11 -7.63 3.67
CA VAL A 408 -1.24 -7.18 3.99
C VAL A 408 -1.92 -8.29 4.80
N LEU A 409 -2.33 -7.99 6.02
CA LEU A 409 -3.13 -8.88 6.85
C LEU A 409 -4.60 -8.49 6.73
N MET A 410 -5.43 -9.37 6.18
CA MET A 410 -6.88 -9.21 6.08
C MET A 410 -7.57 -10.03 7.17
N ILE A 411 -8.19 -9.36 8.13
CA ILE A 411 -8.97 -9.96 9.22
C ILE A 411 -10.44 -9.84 8.90
N LEU A 412 -11.14 -10.98 8.86
CA LEU A 412 -12.59 -11.04 8.66
C LEU A 412 -13.24 -11.44 9.98
N THR A 413 -14.17 -10.65 10.50
CA THR A 413 -14.75 -10.84 11.83
C THR A 413 -16.19 -10.34 11.92
N ASP A 414 -16.99 -10.96 12.80
CA ASP A 414 -18.36 -10.54 13.10
C ASP A 414 -18.52 -9.93 14.49
N GLY A 415 -17.43 -9.77 15.26
CA GLY A 415 -17.48 -9.45 16.68
C GLY A 415 -16.66 -8.24 17.11
N MET A 416 -16.84 -7.86 18.37
CA MET A 416 -16.02 -6.87 19.06
C MET A 416 -14.68 -7.49 19.49
N ILE A 417 -13.65 -6.67 19.58
CA ILE A 417 -12.31 -7.10 20.02
C ILE A 417 -12.30 -7.27 21.54
N ASP A 418 -11.93 -8.47 22.02
CA ASP A 418 -11.85 -8.77 23.45
C ASP A 418 -10.48 -8.43 24.08
N ASP A 419 -9.45 -8.21 23.26
CA ASP A 419 -8.06 -7.96 23.68
C ASP A 419 -7.52 -6.62 23.18
N MET A 420 -8.30 -5.53 23.26
CA MET A 420 -7.99 -4.24 22.66
C MET A 420 -6.60 -3.72 23.04
N ASP A 421 -6.23 -3.74 24.33
CA ASP A 421 -4.92 -3.25 24.78
C ASP A 421 -3.77 -4.03 24.12
N TYR A 422 -3.88 -5.36 24.07
CA TYR A 422 -2.89 -6.20 23.43
C TYR A 422 -2.88 -6.04 21.91
N THR A 423 -4.03 -5.82 21.31
CA THR A 423 -4.17 -5.46 19.88
C THR A 423 -3.44 -4.16 19.57
N ILE A 424 -3.63 -3.11 20.38
CA ILE A 424 -2.92 -1.82 20.22
C ILE A 424 -1.40 -2.01 20.35
N ASP A 425 -0.93 -2.79 21.33
CA ASP A 425 0.50 -3.09 21.47
C ASP A 425 1.08 -3.69 20.19
N GLN A 426 0.37 -4.63 19.55
CA GLN A 426 0.81 -5.27 18.32
C GLN A 426 0.67 -4.36 17.09
N LEU A 427 -0.33 -3.48 17.05
CA LEU A 427 -0.47 -2.46 16.00
C LEU A 427 0.68 -1.46 16.04
N VAL A 428 1.06 -0.98 17.23
CA VAL A 428 2.23 -0.09 17.37
C VAL A 428 3.50 -0.79 16.90
N GLU A 429 3.71 -2.05 17.25
CA GLU A 429 4.85 -2.85 16.76
C GLU A 429 4.79 -3.00 15.23
N GLY A 430 3.63 -3.34 14.67
CA GLY A 430 3.41 -3.49 13.23
C GLY A 430 3.64 -2.20 12.44
N SER A 431 3.45 -1.03 13.06
CA SER A 431 3.66 0.25 12.39
C SER A 431 5.10 0.49 11.93
N PHE A 432 6.08 -0.22 12.51
CA PHE A 432 7.49 -0.20 12.11
C PHE A 432 7.83 -1.20 11.01
N LEU A 433 6.91 -2.09 10.64
CA LEU A 433 7.13 -3.18 9.68
C LEU A 433 6.47 -2.89 8.32
N PRO A 434 6.89 -3.56 7.23
CA PRO A 434 6.20 -3.50 5.92
C PRO A 434 4.86 -4.23 5.98
N LEU A 435 3.88 -3.66 6.70
CA LEU A 435 2.60 -4.27 7.03
C LEU A 435 1.46 -3.26 6.91
N SER A 436 0.37 -3.69 6.28
CA SER A 436 -0.95 -3.07 6.38
C SER A 436 -1.94 -4.07 6.97
N ILE A 437 -2.95 -3.59 7.66
CA ILE A 437 -3.99 -4.42 8.27
C ILE A 437 -5.35 -3.95 7.77
N ILE A 438 -6.08 -4.85 7.17
CA ILE A 438 -7.45 -4.63 6.71
C ILE A 438 -8.38 -5.40 7.62
N ILE A 439 -9.39 -4.74 8.18
CA ILE A 439 -10.44 -5.38 8.98
C ILE A 439 -11.74 -5.29 8.19
N ILE A 440 -12.35 -6.43 7.88
CA ILE A 440 -13.65 -6.49 7.22
C ILE A 440 -14.68 -6.97 8.23
N GLY A 441 -15.59 -6.06 8.61
CA GLY A 441 -16.69 -6.36 9.53
C GLY A 441 -17.84 -7.07 8.81
N VAL A 442 -18.06 -8.34 9.13
CA VAL A 442 -19.09 -9.22 8.57
C VAL A 442 -20.33 -9.21 9.48
N GLY A 443 -21.53 -9.23 8.91
CA GLY A 443 -22.76 -9.21 9.71
C GLY A 443 -23.13 -7.82 10.24
N LYS A 444 -23.82 -7.77 11.38
CA LYS A 444 -24.49 -6.57 11.93
C LYS A 444 -24.03 -6.21 13.35
N ALA A 445 -22.83 -6.60 13.74
CA ALA A 445 -22.28 -6.28 15.06
C ALA A 445 -21.99 -4.78 15.22
N ASP A 446 -21.66 -4.37 16.45
CA ASP A 446 -21.11 -3.07 16.73
C ASP A 446 -19.59 -3.06 16.42
N PHE A 447 -19.20 -2.29 15.42
CA PHE A 447 -17.82 -2.13 14.98
C PHE A 447 -17.17 -0.82 15.43
N SER A 448 -17.72 -0.16 16.45
CA SER A 448 -17.22 1.12 16.94
C SER A 448 -15.73 1.07 17.34
N MET A 449 -15.28 -0.01 17.98
CA MET A 449 -13.89 -0.22 18.35
C MET A 449 -12.96 -0.33 17.13
N MET A 450 -13.42 -0.94 16.04
CA MET A 450 -12.63 -1.06 14.79
C MET A 450 -12.53 0.28 14.06
N THR A 451 -13.63 1.05 14.09
CA THR A 451 -13.63 2.44 13.57
C THR A 451 -12.67 3.33 14.39
N GLU A 452 -12.51 3.07 15.69
CA GLU A 452 -11.52 3.79 16.51
C GLU A 452 -10.07 3.42 16.13
N LEU A 453 -9.80 2.16 15.75
CA LEU A 453 -8.49 1.71 15.29
C LEU A 453 -8.14 2.27 13.89
N ASP A 454 -9.12 2.52 13.05
CA ASP A 454 -9.04 3.09 11.68
C ASP A 454 -9.01 4.62 11.69
N SER A 455 -8.68 5.25 12.81
CA SER A 455 -8.72 6.71 12.93
C SER A 455 -7.39 7.33 12.48
N ASP A 456 -7.36 7.93 11.30
CA ASP A 456 -6.24 8.71 10.73
C ASP A 456 -5.77 9.86 11.67
N GLU A 457 -6.66 10.36 12.55
CA GLU A 457 -6.38 11.50 13.42
C GLU A 457 -5.74 11.12 14.75
N LYS A 458 -5.82 9.83 15.15
CA LYS A 458 -5.41 9.37 16.49
C LYS A 458 -4.19 8.47 16.43
N THR A 459 -3.05 8.99 16.84
CA THR A 459 -1.83 8.17 17.00
C THR A 459 -2.05 7.12 18.09
N LEU A 460 -1.89 5.84 17.77
CA LEU A 460 -1.96 4.74 18.74
C LEU A 460 -0.75 4.78 19.69
N VAL A 461 -0.99 4.46 20.95
CA VAL A 461 0.04 4.42 22.00
C VAL A 461 -0.03 3.09 22.71
N ASP A 462 1.07 2.34 22.73
CA ASP A 462 1.16 1.04 23.40
C ASP A 462 1.27 1.15 24.93
N SER A 463 1.22 0.00 25.61
CA SER A 463 1.40 -0.12 27.07
C SER A 463 2.75 0.42 27.55
N ASN A 464 3.77 0.46 26.70
CA ASN A 464 5.10 0.99 26.96
C ASN A 464 5.25 2.48 26.59
N LYS A 465 4.15 3.16 26.24
CA LYS A 465 4.11 4.56 25.79
C LYS A 465 4.84 4.84 24.47
N ARG A 466 5.11 3.81 23.65
CA ARG A 466 5.57 3.98 22.28
C ARG A 466 4.39 4.40 21.41
N LYS A 467 4.63 5.26 20.43
CA LYS A 467 3.63 5.73 19.48
C LYS A 467 3.76 4.98 18.17
N SER A 468 2.63 4.72 17.52
CA SER A 468 2.66 4.28 16.13
C SER A 468 3.35 5.33 15.26
N VAL A 469 4.17 4.89 14.29
CA VAL A 469 4.90 5.80 13.38
C VAL A 469 4.14 6.12 12.11
N ARG A 470 3.11 5.34 11.82
CA ARG A 470 2.19 5.54 10.70
C ARG A 470 0.86 4.88 10.99
N ASP A 471 -0.16 5.29 10.28
CA ASP A 471 -1.38 4.52 10.16
C ASP A 471 -1.16 3.27 9.31
N LEU A 472 -1.77 2.13 9.71
CA LEU A 472 -1.66 0.84 9.03
C LEU A 472 -2.98 0.06 9.01
N VAL A 473 -4.06 0.61 9.59
CA VAL A 473 -5.35 -0.09 9.72
C VAL A 473 -6.37 0.54 8.79
N GLN A 474 -7.11 -0.28 8.05
CA GLN A 474 -8.29 0.09 7.28
C GLN A 474 -9.46 -0.79 7.74
N PHE A 475 -10.56 -0.18 8.15
CA PHE A 475 -11.79 -0.89 8.51
C PHE A 475 -12.89 -0.67 7.48
N VAL A 476 -13.52 -1.76 7.02
CA VAL A 476 -14.62 -1.69 6.06
C VAL A 476 -15.78 -2.59 6.50
N PRO A 477 -16.98 -2.06 6.76
CA PRO A 477 -18.16 -2.87 7.04
C PRO A 477 -18.68 -3.50 5.74
N PHE A 478 -18.68 -4.83 5.67
CA PHE A 478 -19.08 -5.61 4.48
C PHE A 478 -20.47 -5.24 3.98
N LEU A 479 -21.45 -5.12 4.88
CA LEU A 479 -22.85 -4.87 4.52
C LEU A 479 -23.06 -3.58 3.73
N LYS A 480 -22.20 -2.57 3.93
CA LYS A 480 -22.30 -1.31 3.17
C LYS A 480 -22.06 -1.52 1.67
N TYR A 481 -21.32 -2.58 1.31
CA TYR A 481 -20.92 -2.88 -0.06
C TYR A 481 -21.40 -4.25 -0.54
N GLU A 482 -22.29 -4.93 0.22
CA GLU A 482 -22.74 -6.30 -0.04
C GLU A 482 -23.26 -6.53 -1.46
N ALA A 483 -23.96 -5.54 -2.03
CA ALA A 483 -24.51 -5.62 -3.37
C ALA A 483 -23.48 -5.38 -4.50
N ASN A 484 -22.26 -4.91 -4.16
CA ASN A 484 -21.25 -4.54 -5.15
C ASN A 484 -19.85 -5.00 -4.71
N PRO A 485 -19.44 -6.23 -5.10
CA PRO A 485 -18.13 -6.79 -4.75
C PRO A 485 -16.93 -5.96 -5.25
N GLU A 486 -17.06 -5.31 -6.41
CA GLU A 486 -16.00 -4.44 -6.95
C GLU A 486 -15.80 -3.21 -6.08
N LYS A 487 -16.91 -2.61 -5.62
CA LYS A 487 -16.84 -1.46 -4.71
C LYS A 487 -16.32 -1.85 -3.33
N LEU A 488 -16.63 -3.06 -2.84
CA LEU A 488 -16.01 -3.59 -1.63
C LEU A 488 -14.49 -3.63 -1.76
N ALA A 489 -13.99 -4.22 -2.83
CA ALA A 489 -12.55 -4.31 -3.07
C ALA A 489 -11.89 -2.92 -3.19
N GLN A 490 -12.54 -1.98 -3.88
CA GLN A 490 -12.04 -0.61 -4.01
C GLN A 490 -11.86 0.07 -2.64
N GLU A 491 -12.86 -0.01 -1.76
CA GLU A 491 -12.78 0.61 -0.42
C GLU A 491 -11.77 -0.10 0.49
N VAL A 492 -11.75 -1.44 0.45
CA VAL A 492 -10.85 -2.26 1.26
C VAL A 492 -9.38 -2.04 0.90
N LEU A 493 -9.08 -1.86 -0.39
CA LEU A 493 -7.70 -1.77 -0.90
C LEU A 493 -7.23 -0.33 -1.14
N ALA A 494 -8.09 0.68 -0.96
CA ALA A 494 -7.83 2.08 -1.33
C ALA A 494 -6.55 2.66 -0.69
N GLU A 495 -6.25 2.29 0.55
CA GLU A 495 -5.14 2.87 1.30
C GLU A 495 -3.80 2.16 1.09
N ILE A 496 -3.81 0.91 0.59
CA ILE A 496 -2.60 0.09 0.48
C ILE A 496 -1.47 0.77 -0.29
N PRO A 497 -1.70 1.38 -1.48
CA PRO A 497 -0.63 2.08 -2.19
C PRO A 497 0.00 3.22 -1.38
N ARG A 498 -0.83 4.01 -0.66
CA ARG A 498 -0.35 5.10 0.20
C ARG A 498 0.49 4.57 1.36
N GLN A 499 0.01 3.54 2.05
CA GLN A 499 0.70 2.94 3.20
C GLN A 499 2.04 2.29 2.79
N ILE A 500 2.12 1.68 1.61
CA ILE A 500 3.36 1.16 1.01
C ILE A 500 4.36 2.29 0.79
N ILE A 501 3.96 3.35 0.09
CA ILE A 501 4.82 4.51 -0.18
C ILE A 501 5.33 5.11 1.13
N GLN A 502 4.45 5.30 2.12
CA GLN A 502 4.79 5.86 3.43
C GLN A 502 5.84 5.00 4.15
N PHE A 503 5.66 3.69 4.19
CA PHE A 503 6.61 2.79 4.84
C PHE A 503 8.00 2.91 4.22
N TYR A 504 8.12 2.81 2.90
CA TYR A 504 9.42 2.86 2.22
C TYR A 504 10.09 4.24 2.35
N GLN A 505 9.33 5.32 2.26
CA GLN A 505 9.85 6.68 2.42
C GLN A 505 10.32 6.96 3.85
N GLN A 506 9.59 6.50 4.87
CA GLN A 506 9.99 6.67 6.29
C GLN A 506 11.28 5.92 6.62
N ASN A 507 11.55 4.82 5.93
CA ASN A 507 12.74 4.01 6.14
C ASN A 507 13.88 4.35 5.16
N ASP A 508 13.78 5.46 4.41
CA ASP A 508 14.75 5.89 3.40
C ASP A 508 15.08 4.79 2.36
N LEU A 509 14.10 3.92 2.06
CA LEU A 509 14.16 2.84 1.08
C LEU A 509 13.57 3.33 -0.25
N ASP A 510 14.41 3.90 -1.10
CA ASP A 510 13.99 4.30 -2.44
C ASP A 510 13.98 3.10 -3.41
N PRO A 511 13.26 3.18 -4.56
CA PRO A 511 13.19 2.11 -5.55
C PRO A 511 14.55 1.64 -6.06
N MET A 512 15.56 2.52 -6.13
CA MET A 512 16.91 2.13 -6.57
C MET A 512 17.60 1.24 -5.54
N LYS A 513 17.48 1.55 -4.25
CA LYS A 513 18.02 0.71 -3.17
C LYS A 513 17.34 -0.66 -3.12
N ILE A 514 16.01 -0.69 -3.34
CA ILE A 514 15.25 -1.95 -3.38
C ILE A 514 15.68 -2.81 -4.57
N SER A 515 15.88 -2.24 -5.76
CA SER A 515 16.24 -3.01 -6.96
C SER A 515 17.65 -3.60 -6.92
N THR A 516 18.55 -3.03 -6.12
CA THR A 516 19.96 -3.47 -6.00
C THR A 516 20.20 -4.51 -4.91
N GLN A 517 19.27 -4.72 -4.02
CA GLN A 517 19.29 -5.79 -3.01
C GLN A 517 18.77 -7.12 -3.59
#